data_4889283e5fbcc1652b0c8490a53b7b91
#
_entry.id   4889283e5fbcc1652b0c8490a53b7b91
#
_cell.length_a   1.000
_cell.length_b   1.000
_cell.length_c   1.000
_cell.angle_alpha   90.00
_cell.angle_beta   90.00
_cell.angle_gamma   90.00
#
_symmetry.space_group_name_H-M   'P 1'
#
loop_
_entity.id
_entity.type
_entity.pdbx_description
1 polymer ?
#
loop_
_entity_poly.entity_id
_entity_poly.type
_entity_poly.pdbx_seq_one_letter_code
_entity_poly.pdbx_strand_id
1 'polypeptide(L)'
;RRISEQPVSLVGTRTRLALAAQGLRTLLTTAPLILPTPETALRAGFDAMIEQMGIVPRIAAEADDMAMLRLLARSDAGVAVIPPIVVRDELANGTLYELFQLPEITEEFSAVTIARTFPNPLLAEVFDPG
;
A
#
# COMPACT_ATOMS: atom_id res chain seq x y z
N ARG A 1 -1.87 17.35 -12.72
CA ARG A 1 -1.32 16.43 -13.66
C ARG A 1 -0.36 15.46 -12.97
N ARG A 2 -0.46 14.22 -13.35
CA ARG A 2 0.34 13.18 -12.74
C ARG A 2 1.77 13.21 -13.24
N ILE A 3 2.73 13.11 -12.33
CA ILE A 3 4.14 13.08 -12.69
C ILE A 3 4.62 11.65 -12.79
N SER A 4 4.31 10.84 -11.81
CA SER A 4 4.70 9.44 -11.84
C SER A 4 3.79 8.64 -10.93
N GLU A 5 3.74 7.35 -11.17
CA GLU A 5 3.02 6.41 -10.33
C GLU A 5 3.97 5.36 -9.82
N GLN A 6 3.82 5.01 -8.58
CA GLN A 6 4.55 3.90 -7.98
C GLN A 6 3.59 2.76 -7.75
N PRO A 7 3.92 1.56 -8.22
CA PRO A 7 3.09 0.41 -7.89
C PRO A 7 3.14 0.15 -6.39
N VAL A 8 2.13 -0.50 -5.90
CA VAL A 8 2.02 -0.83 -4.48
C VAL A 8 2.00 -2.34 -4.36
N SER A 9 2.65 -2.85 -3.32
CA SER A 9 2.75 -4.29 -3.11
C SER A 9 2.53 -4.64 -1.66
N LEU A 10 2.24 -5.90 -1.42
CA LEU A 10 2.26 -6.49 -0.10
C LEU A 10 3.66 -7.03 0.14
N VAL A 11 4.27 -6.58 1.23
CA VAL A 11 5.67 -6.87 1.54
C VAL A 11 5.75 -7.46 2.93
N GLY A 12 6.53 -8.50 3.10
CA GLY A 12 6.72 -9.12 4.40
C GLY A 12 8.02 -9.90 4.47
N THR A 13 8.30 -10.45 5.66
CA THR A 13 9.48 -11.26 5.86
C THR A 13 9.28 -12.65 5.30
N ARG A 14 10.36 -13.43 5.34
CA ARG A 14 10.32 -14.82 4.86
C ARG A 14 9.19 -15.61 5.52
N THR A 15 8.88 -15.32 6.78
CA THR A 15 7.85 -16.09 7.50
C THR A 15 6.49 -15.98 6.86
N ARG A 16 6.28 -14.97 5.99
CA ARG A 16 4.98 -14.77 5.33
C ARG A 16 4.88 -15.47 3.99
N LEU A 17 5.96 -16.04 3.48
CA LEU A 17 5.95 -16.64 2.15
C LEU A 17 4.99 -17.81 2.03
N ALA A 18 4.94 -18.66 3.05
CA ALA A 18 4.07 -19.84 3.00
C ALA A 18 2.59 -19.42 2.91
N LEU A 19 2.22 -18.41 3.66
CA LEU A 19 0.85 -17.92 3.62
C LEU A 19 0.54 -17.23 2.28
N ALA A 20 1.51 -16.48 1.76
CA ALA A 20 1.34 -15.85 0.47
C ALA A 20 1.15 -16.88 -0.64
N ALA A 21 1.79 -18.04 -0.51
CA ALA A 21 1.66 -19.10 -1.51
C ALA A 21 0.24 -19.66 -1.57
N GLN A 22 -0.57 -19.42 -0.55
CA GLN A 22 -1.95 -19.89 -0.54
C GLN A 22 -2.90 -18.92 -1.24
N GLY A 23 -2.40 -17.79 -1.71
CA GLY A 23 -3.17 -16.86 -2.51
C GLY A 23 -3.42 -15.54 -1.81
N LEU A 24 -3.79 -14.56 -2.63
CA LEU A 24 -3.96 -13.18 -2.15
C LEU A 24 -5.07 -13.08 -1.11
N ARG A 25 -6.21 -13.71 -1.38
CA ARG A 25 -7.34 -13.61 -0.45
C ARG A 25 -6.99 -14.22 0.91
N THR A 26 -6.32 -15.35 0.92
CA THR A 26 -5.92 -16.00 2.16
C THR A 26 -4.95 -15.12 2.93
N LEU A 27 -3.98 -14.54 2.23
CA LEU A 27 -3.01 -13.65 2.87
C LEU A 27 -3.71 -12.44 3.50
N LEU A 28 -4.59 -11.80 2.76
CA LEU A 28 -5.27 -10.59 3.24
C LEU A 28 -6.25 -10.87 4.38
N THR A 29 -6.80 -12.08 4.42
CA THR A 29 -7.76 -12.45 5.46
C THR A 29 -7.06 -12.87 6.74
N THR A 30 -5.90 -13.51 6.62
CA THR A 30 -5.26 -14.19 7.74
C THR A 30 -4.12 -13.38 8.35
N ALA A 31 -3.30 -12.74 7.53
CA ALA A 31 -2.11 -12.07 8.03
C ALA A 31 -2.45 -10.76 8.73
N PRO A 32 -1.70 -10.42 9.78
CA PRO A 32 -1.80 -9.07 10.33
C PRO A 32 -1.25 -8.08 9.31
N LEU A 33 -1.93 -6.96 9.13
CA LEU A 33 -1.57 -5.98 8.11
C LEU A 33 -1.05 -4.71 8.75
N ILE A 34 -0.09 -4.11 8.09
CA ILE A 34 0.49 -2.83 8.48
C ILE A 34 0.16 -1.85 7.37
N LEU A 35 -0.62 -0.84 7.69
CA LEU A 35 -1.22 0.01 6.67
C LEU A 35 -0.86 1.47 6.89
N PRO A 36 -0.83 2.26 5.80
CA PRO A 36 -0.83 3.71 5.96
C PRO A 36 -2.11 4.15 6.67
N THR A 37 -2.05 5.34 7.26
CA THR A 37 -3.22 5.87 7.97
C THR A 37 -4.36 6.14 6.99
N PRO A 38 -5.61 6.17 7.50
CA PRO A 38 -6.79 6.19 6.62
C PRO A 38 -6.90 7.39 5.70
N GLU A 39 -6.26 8.50 6.03
CA GLU A 39 -6.40 9.71 5.22
C GLU A 39 -5.54 9.70 3.97
N THR A 40 -4.68 8.68 3.76
CA THR A 40 -3.82 8.66 2.59
C THR A 40 -4.55 8.08 1.38
N ALA A 41 -4.13 8.52 0.19
CA ALA A 41 -4.72 8.00 -1.04
C ALA A 41 -4.43 6.52 -1.22
N LEU A 42 -3.24 6.08 -0.82
CA LEU A 42 -2.88 4.67 -0.90
C LEU A 42 -3.83 3.83 -0.07
N ARG A 43 -4.13 4.29 1.16
CA ARG A 43 -5.04 3.55 2.04
C ARG A 43 -6.45 3.52 1.46
N ALA A 44 -6.89 4.62 0.86
CA ALA A 44 -8.21 4.64 0.24
C ALA A 44 -8.31 3.61 -0.88
N GLY A 45 -7.27 3.50 -1.70
CA GLY A 45 -7.26 2.51 -2.77
C GLY A 45 -7.26 1.09 -2.22
N PHE A 46 -6.49 0.86 -1.17
CA PHE A 46 -6.45 -0.46 -0.54
C PHE A 46 -7.80 -0.82 0.06
N ASP A 47 -8.42 0.12 0.79
CA ASP A 47 -9.71 -0.13 1.42
C ASP A 47 -10.79 -0.45 0.38
N ALA A 48 -10.76 0.26 -0.76
CA ALA A 48 -11.72 -0.02 -1.83
C ALA A 48 -11.53 -1.43 -2.37
N MET A 49 -10.29 -1.87 -2.54
CA MET A 49 -10.00 -3.21 -3.03
C MET A 49 -10.51 -4.27 -2.04
N ILE A 50 -10.23 -4.06 -0.77
CA ILE A 50 -10.64 -4.98 0.29
C ILE A 50 -12.16 -5.09 0.33
N GLU A 51 -12.85 -3.97 0.20
CA GLU A 51 -14.30 -3.95 0.20
C GLU A 51 -14.86 -4.73 -0.98
N GLN A 52 -14.27 -4.53 -2.15
CA GLN A 52 -14.71 -5.26 -3.34
C GLN A 52 -14.50 -6.76 -3.20
N MET A 53 -13.45 -7.16 -2.50
CA MET A 53 -13.18 -8.58 -2.29
C MET A 53 -14.00 -9.17 -1.15
N GLY A 54 -14.68 -8.34 -0.38
CA GLY A 54 -15.49 -8.82 0.74
C GLY A 54 -14.66 -9.33 1.89
N ILE A 55 -13.48 -8.76 2.10
CA ILE A 55 -12.56 -9.22 3.14
C ILE A 55 -12.64 -8.29 4.34
N VAL A 56 -12.54 -8.87 5.54
CA VAL A 56 -12.37 -8.12 6.77
C VAL A 56 -10.91 -8.28 7.18
N PRO A 57 -10.08 -7.25 7.00
CA PRO A 57 -8.65 -7.39 7.26
C PRO A 57 -8.33 -7.32 8.75
N ARG A 58 -7.20 -7.92 9.13
CA ARG A 58 -6.69 -7.81 10.47
C ARG A 58 -5.63 -6.72 10.47
N ILE A 59 -5.97 -5.54 10.97
CA ILE A 59 -5.04 -4.42 10.95
C ILE A 59 -4.25 -4.43 12.25
N ALA A 60 -2.97 -4.72 12.16
CA ALA A 60 -2.10 -4.79 13.32
C ALA A 60 -1.52 -3.44 13.69
N ALA A 61 -1.28 -2.59 12.70
CA ALA A 61 -0.70 -1.28 12.96
C ALA A 61 -0.99 -0.35 11.79
N GLU A 62 -0.99 0.94 12.10
CA GLU A 62 -1.10 2.00 11.09
C GLU A 62 -0.01 3.02 11.36
N ALA A 63 0.54 3.57 10.29
CA ALA A 63 1.57 4.58 10.43
C ALA A 63 1.42 5.61 9.33
N ASP A 64 1.81 6.84 9.62
CA ASP A 64 1.63 7.94 8.70
C ASP A 64 2.90 8.24 7.91
N ASP A 65 3.95 7.43 8.03
CA ASP A 65 5.10 7.60 7.17
C ASP A 65 5.66 6.25 6.75
N MET A 66 6.33 6.27 5.60
CA MET A 66 6.84 5.05 4.99
C MET A 66 8.00 4.45 5.77
N ALA A 67 8.77 5.27 6.47
CA ALA A 67 9.88 4.76 7.26
C ALA A 67 9.38 3.88 8.39
N MET A 68 8.28 4.26 9.03
CA MET A 68 7.72 3.45 10.10
C MET A 68 7.11 2.17 9.56
N LEU A 69 6.42 2.25 8.42
CA LEU A 69 5.89 1.04 7.78
C LEU A 69 7.01 0.06 7.46
N ARG A 70 8.13 0.58 6.96
CA ARG A 70 9.29 -0.24 6.65
C ARG A 70 9.85 -0.93 7.89
N LEU A 71 9.97 -0.18 9.00
CA LEU A 71 10.48 -0.73 10.24
C LEU A 71 9.58 -1.82 10.79
N LEU A 72 8.27 -1.60 10.73
CA LEU A 72 7.32 -2.58 11.22
C LEU A 72 7.36 -3.86 10.38
N ALA A 73 7.51 -3.70 9.06
CA ALA A 73 7.64 -4.87 8.19
C ALA A 73 8.90 -5.65 8.52
N ARG A 74 10.01 -4.96 8.73
CA ARG A 74 11.28 -5.61 9.05
C ARG A 74 11.23 -6.35 10.37
N SER A 75 10.47 -5.85 11.33
CA SER A 75 10.33 -6.52 12.63
C SER A 75 9.33 -7.65 12.61
N ASP A 76 8.76 -7.93 11.44
CA ASP A 76 7.76 -8.99 11.24
C ASP A 76 6.48 -8.75 12.03
N ALA A 77 6.14 -7.49 12.21
CA ALA A 77 4.88 -7.13 12.86
C ALA A 77 3.68 -7.49 11.99
N GLY A 78 3.90 -7.61 10.68
CA GLY A 78 2.84 -7.98 9.76
C GLY A 78 3.26 -7.79 8.32
N VAL A 79 2.27 -7.82 7.44
CA VAL A 79 2.46 -7.59 6.01
C VAL A 79 2.14 -6.14 5.71
N ALA A 80 3.09 -5.43 5.14
CA ALA A 80 2.95 -4.00 4.87
C ALA A 80 2.42 -3.76 3.47
N VAL A 81 1.56 -2.76 3.33
CA VAL A 81 1.08 -2.28 2.04
C VAL A 81 1.92 -1.04 1.71
N ILE A 82 2.81 -1.16 0.74
CA ILE A 82 3.85 -0.17 0.58
C ILE A 82 4.40 -0.23 -0.85
N PRO A 83 4.83 0.90 -1.44
CA PRO A 83 5.52 0.84 -2.72
C PRO A 83 6.86 0.12 -2.56
N PRO A 84 7.19 -0.83 -3.44
CA PRO A 84 8.44 -1.58 -3.28
C PRO A 84 9.70 -0.72 -3.27
N ILE A 85 9.66 0.44 -3.92
CA ILE A 85 10.83 1.31 -3.96
C ILE A 85 11.26 1.74 -2.55
N VAL A 86 10.30 1.81 -1.62
CA VAL A 86 10.60 2.21 -0.25
C VAL A 86 11.45 1.17 0.47
N VAL A 87 11.31 -0.09 0.08
CA VAL A 87 12.01 -1.21 0.72
C VAL A 87 12.96 -1.91 -0.24
N ARG A 88 13.44 -1.20 -1.27
CA ARG A 88 14.23 -1.84 -2.31
C ARG A 88 15.49 -2.50 -1.77
N ASP A 89 16.11 -1.92 -0.75
CA ASP A 89 17.32 -2.49 -0.19
C ASP A 89 17.01 -3.82 0.51
N GLU A 90 15.90 -3.84 1.24
CA GLU A 90 15.48 -5.06 1.93
C GLU A 90 15.08 -6.14 0.94
N LEU A 91 14.47 -5.75 -0.18
CA LEU A 91 14.14 -6.74 -1.22
C LEU A 91 15.39 -7.29 -1.87
N ALA A 92 16.39 -6.42 -2.09
CA ALA A 92 17.63 -6.85 -2.73
C ALA A 92 18.43 -7.80 -1.85
N ASN A 93 18.42 -7.58 -0.52
CA ASN A 93 19.24 -8.39 0.37
C ASN A 93 18.47 -9.53 1.04
N GLY A 94 17.19 -9.70 0.73
CA GLY A 94 16.43 -10.82 1.24
C GLY A 94 15.86 -10.62 2.64
N THR A 95 15.92 -9.41 3.17
CA THR A 95 15.29 -9.12 4.46
C THR A 95 13.77 -9.12 4.33
N LEU A 96 13.27 -8.59 3.22
CA LEU A 96 11.85 -8.56 2.92
C LEU A 96 11.61 -9.14 1.55
N TYR A 97 10.39 -9.58 1.32
CA TYR A 97 9.96 -10.17 0.07
C TYR A 97 8.71 -9.48 -0.43
N GLU A 98 8.63 -9.31 -1.72
CA GLU A 98 7.42 -8.78 -2.35
C GLU A 98 6.47 -9.95 -2.53
N LEU A 99 5.42 -9.99 -1.71
CA LEU A 99 4.52 -11.13 -1.67
C LEU A 99 3.49 -11.10 -2.78
N PHE A 100 2.92 -9.93 -3.05
CA PHE A 100 1.97 -9.70 -4.13
C PHE A 100 2.08 -8.29 -4.61
N GLN A 101 1.91 -8.10 -5.91
CA GLN A 101 1.73 -6.77 -6.48
C GLN A 101 0.24 -6.45 -6.51
N LEU A 102 -0.08 -5.18 -6.28
CA LEU A 102 -1.46 -4.71 -6.29
C LEU A 102 -1.59 -3.68 -7.41
N PRO A 103 -1.71 -4.13 -8.66
CA PRO A 103 -1.64 -3.20 -9.80
C PRO A 103 -2.78 -2.20 -9.86
N GLU A 104 -3.90 -2.47 -9.18
CA GLU A 104 -5.00 -1.52 -9.14
C GLU A 104 -4.73 -0.33 -8.22
N ILE A 105 -3.69 -0.43 -7.40
CA ILE A 105 -3.37 0.60 -6.42
C ILE A 105 -2.02 1.17 -6.77
N THR A 106 -1.94 2.48 -6.90
CA THR A 106 -0.67 3.15 -7.13
C THR A 106 -0.57 4.32 -6.19
N GLU A 107 0.67 4.67 -5.84
CA GLU A 107 0.91 5.92 -5.15
C GLU A 107 1.31 6.93 -6.21
N GLU A 108 0.50 7.97 -6.35
CA GLU A 108 0.69 8.94 -7.41
C GLU A 108 1.47 10.14 -6.88
N PHE A 109 2.54 10.48 -7.59
CA PHE A 109 3.28 11.68 -7.29
C PHE A 109 2.89 12.73 -8.31
N SER A 110 2.44 13.88 -7.82
CA SER A 110 1.86 14.91 -8.65
C SER A 110 2.40 16.27 -8.26
N ALA A 111 2.55 17.15 -9.23
CA ALA A 111 2.89 18.53 -8.95
C ALA A 111 1.72 19.27 -8.30
N VAL A 112 0.50 18.81 -8.54
CA VAL A 112 -0.68 19.39 -7.96
C VAL A 112 -1.35 18.36 -7.09
N THR A 113 -1.45 18.65 -5.83
CA THR A 113 -2.03 17.68 -4.94
C THR A 113 -3.38 18.05 -4.45
N ILE A 114 -3.96 19.04 -5.00
CA ILE A 114 -5.18 19.42 -4.55
C ILE A 114 -6.24 18.73 -4.86
N ALA A 115 -6.65 18.62 -4.91
CA ALA A 115 -7.58 18.16 -5.28
C ALA A 115 -8.27 17.44 -5.28
N ARG A 116 -8.45 17.18 -5.24
CA ARG A 116 -9.10 16.43 -5.37
C ARG A 116 -10.03 16.29 -4.63
N THR A 117 -10.42 16.58 -4.38
CA THR A 117 -11.32 16.46 -3.94
C THR A 117 -12.14 17.19 -4.04
N PHE A 118 -12.11 17.71 -4.21
CA PHE A 118 -12.66 18.35 -4.53
C PHE A 118 -13.32 18.54 -5.08
N PRO A 119 -13.68 18.64 -4.94
CA PRO A 119 -14.03 18.74 -5.82
C PRO A 119 -14.14 19.54 -6.32
N ASN A 120 -13.81 19.90 -6.31
CA ASN A 120 -13.70 20.57 -6.97
C ASN A 120 -13.74 20.78 -7.75
N PRO A 121 -14.03 20.70 -7.87
CA PRO A 121 -13.83 20.68 -8.97
C PRO A 121 -13.43 21.72 -9.56
N LEU A 122 -13.08 22.36 -9.37
CA LEU A 122 -12.54 23.13 -9.96
C LEU A 122 -11.45 23.01 -10.03
N LEU A 123 -11.06 22.75 -9.38
CA LEU A 123 -9.99 22.46 -9.52
C LEU A 123 -9.79 21.44 -10.04
N ALA A 124 -10.19 20.91 -9.83
CA ALA A 124 -9.92 19.77 -10.43
C ALA A 124 -9.68 19.85 -11.78
N GLU A 125 -9.76 20.30 -12.08
CA GLU A 125 -9.44 20.20 -13.16
C GLU A 125 -8.63 20.90 -13.48
N VAL A 126 -8.35 21.38 -12.91
CA VAL A 126 -7.52 21.97 -13.20
C VAL A 126 -6.53 21.44 -13.24
N PHE A 127 -6.46 20.94 -13.02
CA PHE A 127 -5.65 20.27 -13.15
C PHE A 127 -5.87 19.40 -13.35
N ASP A 128 -6.10 18.98 -13.37
CA ASP A 128 -6.31 18.15 -13.54
C ASP A 128 -6.15 17.73 -13.63
N PRO A 129 -6.24 17.68 -13.51
CA PRO A 129 -6.03 17.07 -13.65
C PRO A 129 -5.75 16.69 -14.06
N GLY A 130 -5.74 16.61 -14.00
CA GLY A 130 -5.40 16.24 -14.38
C GLY A 130 -5.11 16.23 -14.68
#